data_5812b040361d6448af34b8c0af03dc17
#
_entry.id   5812b040361d6448af34b8c0af03dc17
#
_cell.length_a   1.000
_cell.length_b   1.000
_cell.length_c   1.000
_cell.angle_alpha   90.00
_cell.angle_beta   90.00
_cell.angle_gamma   90.00
#
_symmetry.space_group_name_H-M   'P 1'
#
loop_
_entity.id
_entity.type
_entity.pdbx_description
1 polymer ?
#
loop_
_entity_poly.entity_id
_entity_poly.type
_entity_poly.pdbx_seq_one_letter_code
_entity_poly.pdbx_strand_id
1 'polypeptide(L)'
;MPFVSEQGDAIRALGHEVGFFLVEGKGLPSYFMSRKRLLDKIKAFNPDVIHAHYGLSGITAVLQNKVPVVTTFHNGETLGFWQNFLSSIFSLRASYMIYVAQHIYEKVYFKRKKNYSILPCGVNLDECTITDHEQARLELGFDANKKYILFGGAFANLRKNYPLLQKGIELLQRNDIVTLEMKGLSRAEVSKLLCACDLFALPTKSEGSPQALKEAMACNCPIMATDVADIKHLLGNVEGHYICTFEPENVAETLAKALDFNQRTKGRERIVELGLENCQIAHRLVDIYKTVLKG
;
A
#
# COMPACT_ATOMS: atom_id res chain seq x y z
N MET A 1 -5.27 -9.19 5.42
CA MET A 1 -4.62 -8.00 4.82
C MET A 1 -5.23 -6.77 5.44
N PRO A 2 -4.48 -6.02 6.25
CA PRO A 2 -5.07 -4.92 7.04
C PRO A 2 -5.81 -3.88 6.18
N PHE A 3 -5.21 -3.42 5.08
CA PHE A 3 -5.82 -2.39 4.22
C PHE A 3 -7.19 -2.79 3.61
N VAL A 4 -7.44 -4.09 3.35
CA VAL A 4 -8.76 -4.55 2.85
C VAL A 4 -9.81 -4.47 3.95
N SER A 5 -9.44 -4.82 5.20
CA SER A 5 -10.30 -4.66 6.37
C SER A 5 -10.64 -3.19 6.61
N GLU A 6 -9.62 -2.34 6.68
CA GLU A 6 -9.75 -0.89 6.86
C GLU A 6 -10.63 -0.23 5.78
N GLN A 7 -10.47 -0.64 4.51
CA GLN A 7 -11.34 -0.20 3.42
C GLN A 7 -12.79 -0.66 3.63
N GLY A 8 -13.00 -1.90 4.08
CA GLY A 8 -14.32 -2.41 4.42
C GLY A 8 -14.97 -1.64 5.57
N ASP A 9 -14.20 -1.29 6.59
CA ASP A 9 -14.66 -0.51 7.73
C ASP A 9 -15.03 0.93 7.33
N ALA A 10 -14.24 1.54 6.45
CA ALA A 10 -14.56 2.86 5.89
C ALA A 10 -15.86 2.83 5.05
N ILE A 11 -16.12 1.76 4.30
CA ILE A 11 -17.38 1.57 3.56
C ILE A 11 -18.56 1.34 4.52
N ARG A 12 -18.38 0.60 5.63
CA ARG A 12 -19.41 0.46 6.69
C ARG A 12 -19.75 1.79 7.33
N ALA A 13 -18.76 2.64 7.57
CA ALA A 13 -18.98 3.98 8.13
C ALA A 13 -19.85 4.86 7.22
N LEU A 14 -19.95 4.54 5.91
CA LEU A 14 -20.86 5.19 4.96
C LEU A 14 -22.26 4.58 4.94
N GLY A 15 -22.59 3.65 5.85
CA GLY A 15 -23.90 3.04 5.98
C GLY A 15 -24.13 1.79 5.12
N HIS A 16 -23.07 1.18 4.56
CA HIS A 16 -23.17 -0.03 3.76
C HIS A 16 -22.81 -1.29 4.56
N GLU A 17 -23.48 -2.40 4.29
CA GLU A 17 -23.08 -3.69 4.82
C GLU A 17 -21.89 -4.27 4.05
N VAL A 18 -20.88 -4.77 4.77
CA VAL A 18 -19.68 -5.38 4.17
C VAL A 18 -19.43 -6.75 4.75
N GLY A 19 -19.47 -7.78 3.90
CA GLY A 19 -19.10 -9.16 4.23
C GLY A 19 -17.77 -9.52 3.59
N PHE A 20 -16.91 -10.24 4.30
CA PHE A 20 -15.63 -10.72 3.76
C PHE A 20 -15.71 -12.18 3.35
N PHE A 21 -15.05 -12.50 2.23
CA PHE A 21 -14.83 -13.87 1.75
C PHE A 21 -13.35 -14.09 1.48
N LEU A 22 -12.77 -15.12 2.08
CA LEU A 22 -11.37 -15.50 1.87
C LEU A 22 -11.26 -16.74 0.99
N VAL A 23 -10.44 -16.65 -0.05
CA VAL A 23 -10.03 -17.81 -0.84
C VAL A 23 -8.98 -18.58 -0.03
N GLU A 24 -9.31 -19.78 0.40
CA GLU A 24 -8.45 -20.66 1.17
C GLU A 24 -7.82 -21.74 0.27
N GLY A 25 -6.62 -22.18 0.62
CA GLY A 25 -5.86 -23.19 -0.11
C GLY A 25 -4.60 -22.65 -0.78
N LYS A 26 -3.89 -23.53 -1.49
CA LYS A 26 -2.63 -23.18 -2.16
C LYS A 26 -2.77 -23.32 -3.67
N GLY A 27 -2.17 -22.37 -4.40
CA GLY A 27 -2.06 -22.40 -5.86
C GLY A 27 -3.38 -22.10 -6.59
N LEU A 28 -3.31 -22.10 -7.91
CA LEU A 28 -4.42 -21.76 -8.82
C LEU A 28 -5.70 -22.59 -8.61
N PRO A 29 -5.66 -23.92 -8.38
CA PRO A 29 -6.87 -24.71 -8.20
C PRO A 29 -7.78 -24.21 -7.08
N SER A 30 -7.21 -23.64 -6.00
CA SER A 30 -7.99 -23.14 -4.86
C SER A 30 -8.96 -22.01 -5.25
N TYR A 31 -8.60 -21.18 -6.22
CA TYR A 31 -9.46 -20.11 -6.72
C TYR A 31 -10.68 -20.65 -7.48
N PHE A 32 -10.53 -21.71 -8.25
CA PHE A 32 -11.64 -22.37 -8.95
C PHE A 32 -12.53 -23.15 -7.98
N MET A 33 -11.94 -23.89 -7.06
CA MET A 33 -12.67 -24.70 -6.05
C MET A 33 -13.46 -23.82 -5.07
N SER A 34 -12.99 -22.62 -4.77
CA SER A 34 -13.67 -21.68 -3.88
C SER A 34 -14.99 -21.13 -4.45
N ARG A 35 -15.29 -21.36 -5.73
CA ARG A 35 -16.52 -20.90 -6.38
C ARG A 35 -17.79 -21.38 -5.66
N LYS A 36 -17.86 -22.66 -5.24
CA LYS A 36 -19.04 -23.20 -4.52
C LYS A 36 -19.25 -22.46 -3.20
N ARG A 37 -18.19 -22.34 -2.38
CA ARG A 37 -18.25 -21.61 -1.10
C ARG A 37 -18.67 -20.14 -1.29
N LEU A 38 -18.19 -19.49 -2.37
CA LEU A 38 -18.60 -18.12 -2.71
C LEU A 38 -20.09 -18.06 -3.05
N LEU A 39 -20.62 -19.01 -3.83
CA LEU A 39 -22.05 -19.08 -4.16
C LEU A 39 -22.94 -19.27 -2.91
N ASP A 40 -22.49 -20.09 -1.97
CA ASP A 40 -23.19 -20.29 -0.69
C ASP A 40 -23.17 -18.99 0.14
N LYS A 41 -22.03 -18.28 0.17
CA LYS A 41 -21.91 -16.97 0.81
C LYS A 41 -22.79 -15.91 0.15
N ILE A 42 -22.85 -15.86 -1.17
CA ILE A 42 -23.73 -14.96 -1.93
C ILE A 42 -25.18 -15.21 -1.58
N LYS A 43 -25.61 -16.48 -1.52
CA LYS A 43 -26.99 -16.84 -1.16
C LYS A 43 -27.34 -16.41 0.26
N ALA A 44 -26.41 -16.52 1.20
CA ALA A 44 -26.62 -16.18 2.61
C ALA A 44 -26.60 -14.67 2.88
N PHE A 45 -25.68 -13.93 2.22
CA PHE A 45 -25.44 -12.50 2.44
C PHE A 45 -26.23 -11.60 1.47
N ASN A 46 -26.61 -12.13 0.31
CA ASN A 46 -27.32 -11.41 -0.78
C ASN A 46 -26.68 -10.07 -1.17
N PRO A 47 -25.40 -10.03 -1.54
CA PRO A 47 -24.70 -8.78 -1.84
C PRO A 47 -25.17 -8.18 -3.18
N ASP A 48 -25.21 -6.85 -3.27
CA ASP A 48 -25.45 -6.12 -4.53
C ASP A 48 -24.25 -6.15 -5.45
N VAL A 49 -23.01 -6.12 -4.86
CA VAL A 49 -21.74 -6.07 -5.58
C VAL A 49 -20.69 -6.94 -4.89
N ILE A 50 -19.81 -7.56 -5.66
CA ILE A 50 -18.62 -8.24 -5.15
C ILE A 50 -17.39 -7.42 -5.55
N HIS A 51 -16.57 -7.04 -4.55
CA HIS A 51 -15.28 -6.41 -4.80
C HIS A 51 -14.14 -7.40 -4.51
N ALA A 52 -13.46 -7.84 -5.56
CA ALA A 52 -12.34 -8.76 -5.46
C ALA A 52 -11.02 -7.99 -5.41
N HIS A 53 -10.24 -8.20 -4.36
CA HIS A 53 -8.87 -7.69 -4.27
C HIS A 53 -7.91 -8.75 -4.79
N TYR A 54 -6.97 -8.34 -5.66
CA TYR A 54 -6.07 -9.17 -6.47
C TYR A 54 -6.76 -9.92 -7.61
N GLY A 55 -6.09 -9.94 -8.76
CA GLY A 55 -6.62 -10.51 -9.98
C GLY A 55 -6.96 -11.99 -9.89
N LEU A 56 -6.20 -12.80 -9.12
CA LEU A 56 -6.52 -14.22 -8.90
C LEU A 56 -7.82 -14.40 -8.11
N SER A 57 -8.08 -13.57 -7.10
CA SER A 57 -9.37 -13.55 -6.38
C SER A 57 -10.51 -13.13 -7.31
N GLY A 58 -10.21 -12.26 -8.29
CA GLY A 58 -11.11 -11.88 -9.37
C GLY A 58 -11.60 -13.09 -10.17
N ILE A 59 -10.76 -14.12 -10.38
CA ILE A 59 -11.17 -15.37 -11.06
C ILE A 59 -12.35 -16.01 -10.34
N THR A 60 -12.23 -16.24 -9.03
CA THR A 60 -13.32 -16.81 -8.21
C THR A 60 -14.58 -15.95 -8.30
N ALA A 61 -14.41 -14.62 -8.22
CA ALA A 61 -15.52 -13.67 -8.23
C ALA A 61 -16.26 -13.66 -9.58
N VAL A 62 -15.60 -13.63 -10.72
CA VAL A 62 -16.27 -13.56 -12.03
C VAL A 62 -16.90 -14.87 -12.47
N LEU A 63 -16.48 -15.99 -11.90
CA LEU A 63 -17.04 -17.31 -12.22
C LEU A 63 -18.43 -17.57 -11.62
N GLN A 64 -18.91 -16.75 -10.69
CA GLN A 64 -20.25 -16.93 -10.07
C GLN A 64 -21.40 -16.42 -10.95
N ASN A 65 -21.18 -15.43 -11.83
CA ASN A 65 -22.13 -14.91 -12.84
C ASN A 65 -23.50 -14.41 -12.31
N LYS A 66 -23.69 -14.18 -11.01
CA LYS A 66 -24.97 -13.76 -10.39
C LYS A 66 -24.96 -12.31 -9.95
N VAL A 67 -23.81 -11.86 -9.45
CA VAL A 67 -23.61 -10.55 -8.85
C VAL A 67 -22.53 -9.81 -9.63
N PRO A 68 -22.68 -8.52 -9.94
CA PRO A 68 -21.65 -7.74 -10.62
C PRO A 68 -20.36 -7.69 -9.82
N VAL A 69 -19.23 -7.67 -10.52
CA VAL A 69 -17.89 -7.78 -9.90
C VAL A 69 -17.07 -6.55 -10.21
N VAL A 70 -16.48 -5.97 -9.18
CA VAL A 70 -15.37 -5.02 -9.26
C VAL A 70 -14.07 -5.77 -8.92
N THR A 71 -12.99 -5.57 -9.65
CA THR A 71 -11.70 -6.20 -9.36
C THR A 71 -10.61 -5.15 -9.23
N THR A 72 -9.84 -5.18 -8.12
CA THR A 72 -8.69 -4.31 -7.92
C THR A 72 -7.37 -5.06 -8.08
N PHE A 73 -6.49 -4.54 -8.93
CA PHE A 73 -5.11 -5.01 -9.13
C PHE A 73 -4.14 -4.24 -8.24
N HIS A 74 -3.25 -4.97 -7.52
CA HIS A 74 -2.35 -4.41 -6.50
C HIS A 74 -0.85 -4.46 -6.84
N ASN A 75 -0.40 -5.19 -7.81
CA ASN A 75 0.96 -5.42 -8.33
C ASN A 75 1.38 -6.90 -8.34
N GLY A 76 1.06 -7.69 -7.33
CA GLY A 76 1.45 -9.10 -7.26
C GLY A 76 1.09 -9.87 -8.53
N GLU A 77 -0.04 -9.52 -9.13
CA GLU A 77 -0.57 -10.13 -10.36
C GLU A 77 0.28 -9.85 -11.59
N THR A 78 1.01 -8.75 -11.60
CA THR A 78 1.81 -8.32 -12.78
C THR A 78 3.25 -8.81 -12.74
N LEU A 79 3.67 -9.47 -11.66
CA LEU A 79 5.05 -9.92 -11.46
C LEU A 79 5.38 -11.23 -12.18
N GLY A 80 4.38 -12.08 -12.42
CA GLY A 80 4.54 -13.38 -13.09
C GLY A 80 3.72 -13.47 -14.37
N PHE A 81 4.29 -14.08 -15.43
CA PHE A 81 3.62 -14.23 -16.72
C PHE A 81 2.23 -14.88 -16.60
N TRP A 82 2.15 -16.08 -16.02
CA TRP A 82 0.89 -16.81 -15.89
C TRP A 82 -0.12 -16.13 -14.97
N GLN A 83 0.36 -15.49 -13.89
CA GLN A 83 -0.50 -14.73 -13.00
C GLN A 83 -1.12 -13.52 -13.71
N ASN A 84 -0.31 -12.78 -14.46
CA ASN A 84 -0.79 -11.64 -15.24
C ASN A 84 -1.76 -12.09 -16.33
N PHE A 85 -1.42 -13.13 -17.09
CA PHE A 85 -2.27 -13.66 -18.15
C PHE A 85 -3.64 -14.08 -17.62
N LEU A 86 -3.68 -14.94 -16.61
CA LEU A 86 -4.93 -15.44 -16.05
C LEU A 86 -5.73 -14.32 -15.35
N SER A 87 -5.08 -13.52 -14.50
CA SER A 87 -5.75 -12.42 -13.82
C SER A 87 -6.37 -11.44 -14.80
N SER A 88 -5.64 -11.06 -15.84
CA SER A 88 -6.10 -10.06 -16.82
C SER A 88 -7.23 -10.59 -17.69
N ILE A 89 -7.13 -11.82 -18.23
CA ILE A 89 -8.16 -12.38 -19.11
C ILE A 89 -9.47 -12.63 -18.36
N PHE A 90 -9.42 -13.20 -17.15
CA PHE A 90 -10.62 -13.42 -16.35
C PHE A 90 -11.27 -12.10 -15.91
N SER A 91 -10.45 -11.12 -15.58
CA SER A 91 -10.94 -9.79 -15.15
C SER A 91 -11.66 -9.01 -16.26
N LEU A 92 -11.51 -9.36 -17.53
CA LEU A 92 -12.35 -8.81 -18.61
C LEU A 92 -13.84 -9.10 -18.41
N ARG A 93 -14.20 -10.09 -17.61
CA ARG A 93 -15.59 -10.42 -17.23
C ARG A 93 -16.10 -9.60 -16.05
N ALA A 94 -15.22 -8.90 -15.31
CA ALA A 94 -15.64 -8.01 -14.23
C ALA A 94 -16.43 -6.83 -14.81
N SER A 95 -17.40 -6.29 -14.06
CA SER A 95 -18.15 -5.11 -14.45
C SER A 95 -17.30 -3.85 -14.44
N TYR A 96 -16.32 -3.79 -13.53
CA TYR A 96 -15.41 -2.66 -13.39
C TYR A 96 -14.02 -3.11 -12.91
N MET A 97 -12.97 -2.39 -13.34
CA MET A 97 -11.58 -2.65 -12.98
C MET A 97 -10.98 -1.46 -12.23
N ILE A 98 -10.27 -1.74 -11.15
CA ILE A 98 -9.49 -0.74 -10.42
C ILE A 98 -8.01 -1.17 -10.47
N TYR A 99 -7.15 -0.22 -10.76
CA TYR A 99 -5.70 -0.39 -10.70
C TYR A 99 -5.15 0.57 -9.65
N VAL A 100 -4.36 0.08 -8.71
CA VAL A 100 -3.87 0.93 -7.61
C VAL A 100 -2.86 1.98 -8.06
N ALA A 101 -2.30 1.85 -9.26
CA ALA A 101 -1.41 2.84 -9.86
C ALA A 101 -1.37 2.69 -11.39
N GLN A 102 -0.99 3.76 -12.08
CA GLN A 102 -0.94 3.83 -13.55
C GLN A 102 -0.04 2.73 -14.16
N HIS A 103 1.16 2.50 -13.60
CA HIS A 103 2.08 1.49 -14.09
C HIS A 103 1.52 0.05 -13.99
N ILE A 104 0.58 -0.22 -13.05
CA ILE A 104 -0.12 -1.51 -12.97
C ILE A 104 -1.05 -1.68 -14.16
N TYR A 105 -1.83 -0.65 -14.50
CA TYR A 105 -2.65 -0.63 -15.72
C TYR A 105 -1.79 -0.90 -16.97
N GLU A 106 -0.63 -0.29 -17.06
CA GLU A 106 0.28 -0.44 -18.21
C GLU A 106 0.84 -1.87 -18.35
N LYS A 107 1.14 -2.53 -17.25
CA LYS A 107 1.69 -3.89 -17.20
C LYS A 107 0.69 -5.02 -17.44
N VAL A 108 -0.61 -4.76 -17.24
CA VAL A 108 -1.64 -5.79 -17.43
C VAL A 108 -1.79 -6.14 -18.90
N TYR A 109 -1.82 -7.43 -19.26
CA TYR A 109 -1.84 -7.89 -20.66
C TYR A 109 -3.16 -7.57 -21.35
N PHE A 110 -4.29 -7.90 -20.71
CA PHE A 110 -5.62 -7.63 -21.27
C PHE A 110 -6.30 -6.53 -20.46
N LYS A 111 -6.40 -5.32 -21.06
CA LYS A 111 -6.89 -4.12 -20.39
C LYS A 111 -8.28 -3.76 -20.86
N ARG A 112 -9.10 -3.27 -19.96
CA ARG A 112 -10.33 -2.59 -20.35
C ARG A 112 -10.02 -1.15 -20.76
N LYS A 113 -10.68 -0.69 -21.83
CA LYS A 113 -10.61 0.70 -22.29
C LYS A 113 -11.73 1.57 -21.71
N LYS A 114 -12.74 0.94 -21.09
CA LYS A 114 -13.89 1.56 -20.41
C LYS A 114 -14.15 0.83 -19.10
N ASN A 115 -14.87 1.45 -18.19
CA ASN A 115 -15.21 0.91 -16.88
C ASN A 115 -13.97 0.52 -16.07
N TYR A 116 -13.02 1.44 -15.97
CA TYR A 116 -11.85 1.30 -15.11
C TYR A 116 -11.45 2.63 -14.48
N SER A 117 -10.70 2.54 -13.38
CA SER A 117 -10.09 3.69 -12.70
C SER A 117 -8.70 3.36 -12.19
N ILE A 118 -7.87 4.39 -12.08
CA ILE A 118 -6.66 4.35 -11.26
C ILE A 118 -7.06 4.89 -9.89
N LEU A 119 -7.04 4.01 -8.87
CA LEU A 119 -7.45 4.36 -7.51
C LEU A 119 -6.54 3.65 -6.50
N PRO A 120 -5.57 4.37 -5.91
CA PRO A 120 -4.72 3.84 -4.85
C PRO A 120 -5.52 3.44 -3.61
N CYS A 121 -4.97 2.53 -2.80
CA CYS A 121 -5.53 2.27 -1.49
C CYS A 121 -5.36 3.50 -0.59
N GLY A 122 -6.36 3.79 0.21
CA GLY A 122 -6.33 4.87 1.20
C GLY A 122 -5.41 4.57 2.39
N VAL A 123 -5.15 5.58 3.18
CA VAL A 123 -4.51 5.49 4.49
C VAL A 123 -5.48 5.97 5.57
N ASN A 124 -5.52 5.23 6.67
CA ASN A 124 -6.33 5.60 7.82
C ASN A 124 -5.59 6.64 8.68
N LEU A 125 -5.98 7.91 8.57
CA LEU A 125 -5.35 9.00 9.31
C LEU A 125 -5.62 8.93 10.82
N ASP A 126 -6.69 8.29 11.26
CA ASP A 126 -7.03 8.12 12.68
C ASP A 126 -6.08 7.12 13.35
N GLU A 127 -5.64 6.10 12.61
CA GLU A 127 -4.64 5.14 13.08
C GLU A 127 -3.20 5.66 12.98
N CYS A 128 -2.96 6.66 12.13
CA CYS A 128 -1.68 7.36 12.02
C CYS A 128 -1.66 8.57 12.98
N THR A 129 -1.70 8.30 14.27
CA THR A 129 -1.70 9.35 15.31
C THR A 129 -0.36 10.09 15.30
N ILE A 130 -0.41 11.41 15.15
CA ILE A 130 0.78 12.25 15.26
C ILE A 130 1.06 12.48 16.75
N THR A 131 2.21 11.97 17.20
CA THR A 131 2.78 12.23 18.51
C THR A 131 4.00 13.14 18.32
N ASP A 132 4.27 14.00 19.28
CA ASP A 132 5.49 14.79 19.29
C ASP A 132 6.72 13.88 19.19
N HIS A 133 7.71 14.30 18.40
CA HIS A 133 8.88 13.47 18.08
C HIS A 133 9.69 13.10 19.33
N GLU A 134 9.99 14.07 20.18
CA GLU A 134 10.77 13.85 21.41
C GLU A 134 9.98 12.99 22.40
N GLN A 135 8.68 13.24 22.53
CA GLN A 135 7.80 12.43 23.38
C GLN A 135 7.77 10.96 22.90
N ALA A 136 7.63 10.72 21.60
CA ALA A 136 7.62 9.35 21.04
C ALA A 136 8.95 8.63 21.26
N ARG A 137 10.09 9.35 21.15
CA ARG A 137 11.44 8.81 21.43
C ARG A 137 11.60 8.42 22.90
N LEU A 138 11.16 9.29 23.81
CA LEU A 138 11.21 9.01 25.27
C LEU A 138 10.41 7.75 25.63
N GLU A 139 9.20 7.65 25.08
CA GLU A 139 8.32 6.48 25.33
C GLU A 139 8.87 5.16 24.75
N LEU A 140 9.68 5.21 23.70
CA LEU A 140 10.35 4.05 23.12
C LEU A 140 11.73 3.79 23.70
N GLY A 141 12.24 4.65 24.59
CA GLY A 141 13.57 4.53 25.17
C GLY A 141 14.69 4.74 24.16
N PHE A 142 14.48 5.57 23.14
CA PHE A 142 15.48 5.86 22.12
C PHE A 142 16.60 6.73 22.69
N ASP A 143 17.86 6.39 22.37
CA ASP A 143 19.04 7.18 22.74
C ASP A 143 19.03 8.52 21.95
N ALA A 144 19.11 9.65 22.67
CA ALA A 144 19.14 10.98 22.09
C ALA A 144 20.34 11.22 21.15
N ASN A 145 21.45 10.50 21.36
CA ASN A 145 22.67 10.59 20.55
C ASN A 145 22.64 9.69 19.30
N LYS A 146 21.55 8.97 19.04
CA LYS A 146 21.40 8.08 17.90
C LYS A 146 20.37 8.60 16.91
N LYS A 147 20.59 8.29 15.63
CA LYS A 147 19.65 8.51 14.54
C LYS A 147 18.95 7.21 14.17
N TYR A 148 17.65 7.19 14.20
CA TYR A 148 16.84 5.99 13.96
C TYR A 148 16.23 6.02 12.57
N ILE A 149 16.53 4.99 11.76
CA ILE A 149 15.95 4.79 10.43
C ILE A 149 14.97 3.62 10.51
N LEU A 150 13.69 3.87 10.21
CA LEU A 150 12.71 2.81 10.05
C LEU A 150 12.70 2.32 8.61
N PHE A 151 13.09 1.07 8.40
CA PHE A 151 13.06 0.41 7.09
C PHE A 151 11.66 -0.10 6.78
N GLY A 152 11.12 0.24 5.61
CA GLY A 152 9.74 -0.01 5.19
C GLY A 152 9.42 -1.46 4.84
N GLY A 153 9.84 -2.42 5.65
CA GLY A 153 9.57 -3.84 5.50
C GLY A 153 10.46 -4.72 6.37
N ALA A 154 10.41 -6.04 6.16
CA ALA A 154 11.34 -6.96 6.79
C ALA A 154 12.70 -6.93 6.09
N PHE A 155 13.80 -6.97 6.83
CA PHE A 155 15.17 -7.00 6.29
C PHE A 155 15.38 -8.18 5.32
N ALA A 156 14.79 -9.33 5.59
CA ALA A 156 14.87 -10.52 4.74
C ALA A 156 14.07 -10.40 3.41
N ASN A 157 13.27 -9.36 3.23
CA ASN A 157 12.49 -9.18 2.00
C ASN A 157 13.36 -8.59 0.88
N LEU A 158 13.85 -9.43 -0.01
CA LEU A 158 14.76 -9.06 -1.10
C LEU A 158 14.18 -7.98 -2.03
N ARG A 159 12.86 -7.89 -2.17
CA ARG A 159 12.19 -6.86 -2.98
C ARG A 159 12.33 -5.47 -2.34
N LYS A 160 12.31 -5.40 -1.00
CA LYS A 160 12.47 -4.15 -0.24
C LYS A 160 13.91 -3.63 -0.21
N ASN A 161 14.89 -4.51 -0.53
CA ASN A 161 16.28 -4.16 -0.83
C ASN A 161 17.05 -3.54 0.35
N TYR A 162 16.93 -4.13 1.54
CA TYR A 162 17.71 -3.70 2.71
C TYR A 162 19.24 -3.64 2.48
N PRO A 163 19.87 -4.58 1.71
CA PRO A 163 21.30 -4.50 1.41
C PRO A 163 21.75 -3.19 0.74
N LEU A 164 20.89 -2.53 -0.05
CA LEU A 164 21.21 -1.23 -0.62
C LEU A 164 21.28 -0.14 0.46
N LEU A 165 20.33 -0.14 1.40
CA LEU A 165 20.35 0.78 2.55
C LEU A 165 21.60 0.58 3.40
N GLN A 166 21.96 -0.69 3.70
CA GLN A 166 23.17 -1.01 4.47
C GLN A 166 24.43 -0.45 3.82
N LYS A 167 24.62 -0.67 2.52
CA LYS A 167 25.78 -0.12 1.78
C LYS A 167 25.83 1.41 1.84
N GLY A 168 24.68 2.08 1.71
CA GLY A 168 24.62 3.54 1.85
C GLY A 168 25.03 4.00 3.26
N ILE A 169 24.58 3.30 4.31
CA ILE A 169 24.97 3.60 5.71
C ILE A 169 26.46 3.36 5.94
N GLU A 170 27.02 2.25 5.43
CA GLU A 170 28.44 1.94 5.51
C GLU A 170 29.31 3.05 4.90
N LEU A 171 28.90 3.60 3.74
CA LEU A 171 29.61 4.68 3.08
C LEU A 171 29.59 6.01 3.86
N LEU A 172 28.59 6.22 4.73
CA LEU A 172 28.51 7.41 5.59
C LEU A 172 29.56 7.39 6.72
N GLN A 173 30.10 6.21 7.07
CA GLN A 173 31.05 6.03 8.19
C GLN A 173 30.57 6.64 9.52
N ARG A 174 29.24 6.60 9.77
CA ARG A 174 28.60 7.11 10.98
C ARG A 174 28.28 5.95 11.94
N ASN A 175 28.60 6.13 13.22
CA ASN A 175 28.37 5.12 14.27
C ASN A 175 27.11 5.39 15.12
N ASP A 176 26.39 6.47 14.78
CA ASP A 176 25.19 6.90 15.50
C ASP A 176 23.89 6.41 14.85
N ILE A 177 23.94 5.69 13.73
CA ILE A 177 22.76 5.23 12.99
C ILE A 177 22.28 3.88 13.51
N VAL A 178 20.99 3.78 13.83
CA VAL A 178 20.28 2.54 14.19
C VAL A 178 19.18 2.29 13.16
N THR A 179 19.13 1.07 12.61
CA THR A 179 18.07 0.67 11.68
C THR A 179 17.06 -0.26 12.34
N LEU A 180 15.77 0.00 12.14
CA LEU A 180 14.65 -0.80 12.64
C LEU A 180 13.86 -1.37 11.45
N GLU A 181 13.35 -2.61 11.56
CA GLU A 181 12.51 -3.21 10.51
C GLU A 181 11.00 -3.12 10.84
N MET A 182 10.18 -2.88 9.84
CA MET A 182 8.73 -2.98 9.94
C MET A 182 8.27 -4.43 9.75
N LYS A 183 8.38 -5.26 10.78
CA LYS A 183 7.96 -6.66 10.73
C LYS A 183 7.21 -7.06 12.00
N GLY A 184 6.01 -7.62 11.82
CA GLY A 184 5.22 -8.14 12.94
C GLY A 184 4.64 -7.07 13.88
N LEU A 185 4.65 -5.82 13.48
CA LEU A 185 4.17 -4.68 14.25
C LEU A 185 2.67 -4.43 14.01
N SER A 186 1.98 -4.00 15.04
CA SER A 186 0.63 -3.44 14.95
C SER A 186 0.65 -2.04 14.32
N ARG A 187 -0.50 -1.54 13.86
CA ARG A 187 -0.63 -0.18 13.32
C ARG A 187 -0.19 0.89 14.31
N ALA A 188 -0.59 0.75 15.57
CA ALA A 188 -0.22 1.70 16.62
C ALA A 188 1.31 1.73 16.86
N GLU A 189 1.98 0.56 16.85
CA GLU A 189 3.44 0.49 16.97
C GLU A 189 4.13 1.11 15.75
N VAL A 190 3.63 0.87 14.54
CA VAL A 190 4.15 1.50 13.31
C VAL A 190 4.01 3.01 13.38
N SER A 191 2.84 3.53 13.74
CA SER A 191 2.59 4.97 13.89
C SER A 191 3.55 5.60 14.90
N LYS A 192 3.72 4.97 16.07
CA LYS A 192 4.63 5.44 17.12
C LYS A 192 6.10 5.47 16.66
N LEU A 193 6.55 4.40 15.98
CA LEU A 193 7.89 4.34 15.41
C LEU A 193 8.10 5.42 14.33
N LEU A 194 7.13 5.64 13.45
CA LEU A 194 7.19 6.70 12.43
C LEU A 194 7.26 8.11 13.04
N CYS A 195 6.62 8.33 14.18
CA CYS A 195 6.76 9.59 14.92
C CYS A 195 8.14 9.74 15.57
N ALA A 196 8.73 8.66 16.09
CA ALA A 196 9.99 8.66 16.83
C ALA A 196 11.25 8.57 15.95
N CYS A 197 11.15 7.98 14.74
CA CYS A 197 12.29 7.82 13.85
C CYS A 197 12.65 9.14 13.14
N ASP A 198 13.94 9.32 12.88
CA ASP A 198 14.48 10.45 12.12
C ASP A 198 14.20 10.31 10.62
N LEU A 199 14.08 9.07 10.13
CA LEU A 199 13.88 8.78 8.71
C LEU A 199 13.10 7.48 8.50
N PHE A 200 12.16 7.48 7.55
CA PHE A 200 11.62 6.27 6.95
C PHE A 200 12.35 5.98 5.63
N ALA A 201 12.89 4.76 5.47
CA ALA A 201 13.64 4.37 4.29
C ALA A 201 12.94 3.24 3.51
N LEU A 202 12.71 3.46 2.20
CA LEU A 202 12.09 2.50 1.30
C LEU A 202 12.87 2.36 -0.03
N PRO A 203 14.09 1.75 -0.03
CA PRO A 203 14.91 1.57 -1.24
C PRO A 203 14.43 0.37 -2.07
N THR A 204 13.14 0.24 -2.28
CA THR A 204 12.46 -0.92 -2.86
C THR A 204 12.69 -1.03 -4.38
N LYS A 205 12.71 -2.26 -4.90
CA LYS A 205 12.84 -2.56 -6.35
C LYS A 205 11.50 -2.53 -7.08
N SER A 206 10.39 -2.70 -6.39
CA SER A 206 9.05 -2.74 -6.99
C SER A 206 7.95 -2.58 -5.95
N GLU A 207 6.96 -1.77 -6.25
CA GLU A 207 5.74 -1.55 -5.46
C GLU A 207 4.50 -1.50 -6.36
N GLY A 208 3.32 -1.56 -5.75
CA GLY A 208 2.07 -1.19 -6.40
C GLY A 208 1.75 0.29 -6.15
N SER A 209 1.31 0.56 -4.93
CA SER A 209 1.19 1.90 -4.33
C SER A 209 1.49 1.68 -2.83
N PRO A 210 2.71 1.98 -2.35
CA PRO A 210 3.22 1.44 -1.09
C PRO A 210 2.49 2.02 0.12
N GLN A 211 1.81 1.16 0.87
CA GLN A 211 1.02 1.56 2.04
C GLN A 211 1.91 2.13 3.14
N ALA A 212 3.05 1.48 3.43
CA ALA A 212 4.00 1.94 4.44
C ALA A 212 4.56 3.36 4.18
N LEU A 213 4.74 3.72 2.89
CA LEU A 213 5.14 5.08 2.51
C LEU A 213 4.04 6.09 2.87
N LYS A 214 2.79 5.78 2.55
CA LYS A 214 1.65 6.66 2.89
C LYS A 214 1.44 6.79 4.38
N GLU A 215 1.69 5.73 5.15
CA GLU A 215 1.70 5.78 6.62
C GLU A 215 2.83 6.69 7.14
N ALA A 216 4.02 6.62 6.55
CA ALA A 216 5.13 7.52 6.90
C ALA A 216 4.80 8.99 6.58
N MET A 217 4.19 9.26 5.42
CA MET A 217 3.67 10.59 5.07
C MET A 217 2.61 11.06 6.08
N ALA A 218 1.65 10.19 6.44
CA ALA A 218 0.58 10.49 7.38
C ALA A 218 1.09 10.82 8.80
N CYS A 219 2.24 10.27 9.19
CA CYS A 219 2.94 10.59 10.44
C CYS A 219 3.95 11.72 10.29
N ASN A 220 4.00 12.43 9.17
CA ASN A 220 4.95 13.50 8.87
C ASN A 220 6.43 13.08 9.04
N CYS A 221 6.75 11.79 8.85
CA CYS A 221 8.11 11.28 8.94
C CYS A 221 8.92 11.73 7.70
N PRO A 222 10.18 12.19 7.83
CA PRO A 222 11.07 12.34 6.69
C PRO A 222 11.21 11.02 5.94
N ILE A 223 11.32 11.08 4.61
CA ILE A 223 11.28 9.88 3.77
C ILE A 223 12.43 9.89 2.78
N MET A 224 13.11 8.73 2.65
CA MET A 224 13.98 8.43 1.52
C MET A 224 13.45 7.18 0.81
N ALA A 225 13.23 7.26 -0.49
CA ALA A 225 12.75 6.13 -1.28
C ALA A 225 13.33 6.12 -2.70
N THR A 226 13.36 4.94 -3.34
CA THR A 226 13.70 4.81 -4.76
C THR A 226 12.52 5.25 -5.66
N ASP A 227 12.83 5.75 -6.86
CA ASP A 227 11.83 6.17 -7.86
C ASP A 227 11.23 4.94 -8.57
N VAL A 228 10.31 4.26 -7.88
CA VAL A 228 9.56 3.14 -8.45
C VAL A 228 8.06 3.32 -8.22
N ALA A 229 7.26 2.74 -9.10
CA ALA A 229 5.80 2.82 -9.02
C ALA A 229 5.29 4.27 -9.05
N ASP A 230 4.45 4.63 -8.07
CA ASP A 230 3.88 5.97 -7.91
C ASP A 230 4.61 6.80 -6.81
N ILE A 231 5.74 6.32 -6.29
CA ILE A 231 6.43 6.92 -5.13
C ILE A 231 6.74 8.40 -5.37
N LYS A 232 7.36 8.74 -6.51
CA LYS A 232 7.71 10.13 -6.83
C LYS A 232 6.47 11.03 -6.89
N HIS A 233 5.37 10.53 -7.45
CA HIS A 233 4.09 11.25 -7.48
C HIS A 233 3.51 11.46 -6.08
N LEU A 234 3.55 10.43 -5.23
CA LEU A 234 3.08 10.51 -3.85
C LEU A 234 3.87 11.54 -3.04
N LEU A 235 5.20 11.44 -3.08
CA LEU A 235 6.08 12.32 -2.31
C LEU A 235 5.99 13.78 -2.78
N GLY A 236 5.82 14.01 -4.08
CA GLY A 236 5.77 15.34 -4.66
C GLY A 236 7.02 16.17 -4.33
N ASN A 237 6.84 17.46 -4.06
CA ASN A 237 7.88 18.39 -3.67
C ASN A 237 7.84 18.71 -2.16
N VAL A 238 7.37 17.77 -1.33
CA VAL A 238 7.33 17.99 0.11
C VAL A 238 8.75 18.01 0.66
N GLU A 239 9.10 19.07 1.39
CA GLU A 239 10.40 19.19 2.03
C GLU A 239 10.62 18.08 3.06
N GLY A 240 11.82 17.48 3.07
CA GLY A 240 12.12 16.28 3.88
C GLY A 240 11.73 14.96 3.22
N HIS A 241 11.23 15.00 1.97
CA HIS A 241 11.03 13.81 1.16
C HIS A 241 12.09 13.74 0.06
N TYR A 242 12.79 12.62 -0.03
CA TYR A 242 13.94 12.43 -0.92
C TYR A 242 13.78 11.22 -1.81
N ILE A 243 14.15 11.37 -3.07
CA ILE A 243 14.27 10.25 -4.03
C ILE A 243 15.76 9.92 -4.19
N CYS A 244 16.07 8.61 -4.08
CA CYS A 244 17.41 8.09 -4.36
C CYS A 244 17.39 7.13 -5.55
N THR A 245 18.58 6.89 -6.11
CA THR A 245 18.81 5.87 -7.14
C THR A 245 19.15 4.52 -6.49
N PHE A 246 19.49 3.52 -7.32
CA PHE A 246 19.98 2.22 -6.85
C PHE A 246 21.50 2.17 -6.64
N GLU A 247 22.19 3.31 -6.77
CA GLU A 247 23.64 3.43 -6.56
C GLU A 247 23.91 3.71 -5.07
N PRO A 248 24.74 2.90 -4.38
CA PRO A 248 25.03 3.06 -2.96
C PRO A 248 25.54 4.46 -2.57
N GLU A 249 26.34 5.07 -3.44
CA GLU A 249 26.88 6.42 -3.26
C GLU A 249 25.78 7.47 -3.21
N ASN A 250 24.81 7.38 -4.14
CA ASN A 250 23.66 8.27 -4.14
C ASN A 250 22.73 8.04 -2.93
N VAL A 251 22.60 6.78 -2.50
CA VAL A 251 21.88 6.45 -1.26
C VAL A 251 22.58 7.10 -0.05
N ALA A 252 23.90 7.03 0.03
CA ALA A 252 24.68 7.66 1.11
C ALA A 252 24.50 9.19 1.12
N GLU A 253 24.66 9.86 -0.01
CA GLU A 253 24.43 11.30 -0.14
C GLU A 253 23.00 11.71 0.27
N THR A 254 22.02 10.91 -0.16
CA THR A 254 20.60 11.16 0.17
C THR A 254 20.30 10.94 1.65
N LEU A 255 20.89 9.89 2.24
CA LEU A 255 20.82 9.62 3.68
C LEU A 255 21.40 10.77 4.50
N ALA A 256 22.58 11.28 4.12
CA ALA A 256 23.19 12.43 4.81
C ALA A 256 22.23 13.62 4.86
N LYS A 257 21.69 14.02 3.69
CA LYS A 257 20.73 15.12 3.57
C LYS A 257 19.46 14.87 4.41
N ALA A 258 18.93 13.64 4.35
CA ALA A 258 17.70 13.28 5.05
C ALA A 258 17.86 13.25 6.57
N LEU A 259 19.00 12.77 7.09
CA LEU A 259 19.30 12.73 8.52
C LEU A 259 19.66 14.12 9.09
N ASP A 260 20.13 15.05 8.27
CA ASP A 260 20.43 16.42 8.64
C ASP A 260 19.22 17.36 8.57
N PHE A 261 18.08 16.89 8.03
CA PHE A 261 16.85 17.68 7.91
C PHE A 261 16.27 18.09 9.27
N ASN A 262 16.41 17.24 10.29
CA ASN A 262 16.07 17.49 11.71
C ASN A 262 14.70 18.13 11.97
N GLN A 263 13.73 17.93 11.10
CA GLN A 263 12.36 18.45 11.19
C GLN A 263 11.35 17.37 10.82
N ARG A 264 10.07 17.64 11.11
CA ARG A 264 8.96 16.83 10.59
C ARG A 264 8.47 17.45 9.27
N THR A 265 7.93 16.59 8.40
CA THR A 265 7.48 17.00 7.07
C THR A 265 6.01 17.42 7.07
N LYS A 266 5.51 17.88 5.91
CA LYS A 266 4.08 18.09 5.64
C LYS A 266 3.47 16.95 4.83
N GLY A 267 3.94 15.72 5.03
CA GLY A 267 3.48 14.54 4.30
C GLY A 267 2.00 14.27 4.50
N ARG A 268 1.44 14.52 5.70
CA ARG A 268 0.01 14.35 5.98
C ARG A 268 -0.86 15.32 5.16
N GLU A 269 -0.47 16.58 5.04
CA GLU A 269 -1.16 17.55 4.19
C GLU A 269 -1.18 17.06 2.74
N ARG A 270 -0.07 16.50 2.26
CA ARG A 270 0.03 15.91 0.92
C ARG A 270 -0.90 14.70 0.72
N ILE A 271 -1.09 13.83 1.70
CA ILE A 271 -2.07 12.74 1.66
C ILE A 271 -3.49 13.29 1.46
N VAL A 272 -3.85 14.35 2.20
CA VAL A 272 -5.16 15.01 2.10
C VAL A 272 -5.35 15.66 0.72
N GLU A 273 -4.35 16.41 0.22
CA GLU A 273 -4.36 17.02 -1.12
C GLU A 273 -4.59 15.97 -2.23
N LEU A 274 -3.99 14.81 -2.11
CA LEU A 274 -4.14 13.71 -3.07
C LEU A 274 -5.48 12.97 -2.91
N GLY A 275 -6.27 13.26 -1.87
CA GLY A 275 -7.51 12.57 -1.55
C GLY A 275 -7.30 11.09 -1.26
N LEU A 276 -6.22 10.75 -0.54
CA LEU A 276 -5.82 9.38 -0.19
C LEU A 276 -6.24 8.97 1.22
N GLU A 277 -7.07 9.73 1.89
CA GLU A 277 -7.70 9.33 3.14
C GLU A 277 -8.67 8.17 2.91
N ASN A 278 -8.75 7.23 3.83
CA ASN A 278 -9.64 6.06 3.70
C ASN A 278 -11.10 6.45 3.44
N CYS A 279 -11.60 7.51 4.08
CA CYS A 279 -12.96 8.00 3.88
C CYS A 279 -13.17 8.49 2.42
N GLN A 280 -12.22 9.23 1.85
CA GLN A 280 -12.28 9.72 0.48
C GLN A 280 -12.23 8.56 -0.54
N ILE A 281 -11.37 7.58 -0.30
CA ILE A 281 -11.29 6.38 -1.12
C ILE A 281 -12.57 5.55 -1.02
N ALA A 282 -13.17 5.43 0.16
CA ALA A 282 -14.44 4.74 0.35
C ALA A 282 -15.58 5.41 -0.43
N HIS A 283 -15.69 6.74 -0.42
CA HIS A 283 -16.66 7.47 -1.25
C HIS A 283 -16.48 7.17 -2.75
N ARG A 284 -15.25 7.24 -3.26
CA ARG A 284 -14.96 6.92 -4.67
C ARG A 284 -15.32 5.46 -5.02
N LEU A 285 -15.10 4.51 -4.10
CA LEU A 285 -15.48 3.12 -4.30
C LEU A 285 -16.99 2.94 -4.34
N VAL A 286 -17.72 3.59 -3.44
CA VAL A 286 -19.20 3.56 -3.42
C VAL A 286 -19.76 4.14 -4.72
N ASP A 287 -19.17 5.20 -5.26
CA ASP A 287 -19.60 5.77 -6.56
C ASP A 287 -19.33 4.81 -7.72
N ILE A 288 -18.21 4.08 -7.69
CA ILE A 288 -17.93 3.00 -8.65
C ILE A 288 -18.99 1.89 -8.52
N TYR A 289 -19.34 1.47 -7.30
CA TYR A 289 -20.37 0.44 -7.08
C TYR A 289 -21.73 0.91 -7.61
N LYS A 290 -22.15 2.15 -7.33
CA LYS A 290 -23.36 2.74 -7.88
C LYS A 290 -23.37 2.75 -9.42
N THR A 291 -22.22 3.04 -10.03
CA THR A 291 -22.06 3.01 -11.49
C THR A 291 -22.26 1.60 -12.05
N VAL A 292 -21.67 0.59 -11.38
CA VAL A 292 -21.79 -0.81 -11.76
C VAL A 292 -23.22 -1.34 -11.63
N LEU A 293 -23.98 -0.84 -10.66
CA LEU A 293 -25.39 -1.24 -10.42
C LEU A 293 -26.39 -0.59 -11.38
N LYS A 294 -26.02 0.52 -12.05
CA LYS A 294 -26.87 1.23 -13.03
C LYS A 294 -26.73 0.70 -14.45
N GLY A 295 -25.68 -0.02 -14.77
CA GLY A 295 -25.35 -0.55 -16.10
C GLY A 295 -25.47 -2.03 -16.19
#